data_8f189aa632bac63fdc98606eb3dd61eb
#
_entry.id   8f189aa632bac63fdc98606eb3dd61eb
#
_cell.length_a   1.000
_cell.length_b   1.000
_cell.length_c   1.000
_cell.angle_alpha   90.00
_cell.angle_beta   90.00
_cell.angle_gamma   90.00
#
_symmetry.space_group_name_H-M   'P 1'
#
loop_
_entity.id
_entity.type
_entity.pdbx_description
1 polymer ?
#
loop_
_entity_poly.entity_id
_entity_poly.type
_entity_poly.pdbx_seq_one_letter_code
_entity_poly.pdbx_strand_id
1 'polypeptide(L)'
;MHKLVEKYCEMPTAIRRPMWRVWHNLIIKLDKNKDAVFMNYGYQSLNGDPAVELENHDEANRYCIQLYDYVVRSVEVANKDVLEVGSGRGGGASYITRYFKPKSYTAMDISSGVVKFCNSYHNVEGLQFVAGVAEEPPFADESFDVVVNVESARCYKSIRKFFAEVNRMLRPGGHFCFADMIKKGEVESIRKDLLSSGMEIVSETEITKNVVKALDCDHERRESAIVNKVPGFLRKSFLQFAGAKGSERYESFASGKMEYWHFVLRKK
;
A
#
# COMPACT_ATOMS: atom_id res chain seq x y z
N MET A 1 -21.77 14.80 -5.82
CA MET A 1 -20.51 14.39 -5.15
C MET A 1 -20.06 12.98 -5.55
N HIS A 2 -20.96 12.11 -5.99
CA HIS A 2 -20.66 10.76 -6.51
C HIS A 2 -19.55 10.72 -7.59
N LYS A 3 -19.59 11.64 -8.52
CA LYS A 3 -18.62 11.73 -9.63
C LYS A 3 -17.21 12.22 -9.25
N LEU A 4 -16.94 12.56 -7.99
CA LEU A 4 -15.66 13.16 -7.59
C LEU A 4 -14.54 12.12 -7.37
N VAL A 5 -14.85 10.95 -6.84
CA VAL A 5 -13.86 9.88 -6.60
C VAL A 5 -13.54 9.13 -7.90
N GLU A 6 -14.55 8.83 -8.73
CA GLU A 6 -14.33 8.31 -10.08
C GLU A 6 -13.54 9.31 -10.93
N LYS A 7 -13.98 10.58 -10.92
CA LYS A 7 -13.24 11.67 -11.57
C LYS A 7 -11.81 11.84 -11.04
N TYR A 8 -11.55 11.53 -9.77
CA TYR A 8 -10.20 11.61 -9.20
C TYR A 8 -9.26 10.59 -9.85
N CYS A 9 -9.69 9.34 -10.03
CA CYS A 9 -8.88 8.31 -10.70
C CYS A 9 -8.71 8.59 -12.20
N GLU A 10 -9.65 9.30 -12.83
CA GLU A 10 -9.61 9.70 -14.22
C GLU A 10 -8.90 11.06 -14.44
N MET A 11 -8.64 11.81 -13.37
CA MET A 11 -7.97 13.12 -13.48
C MET A 11 -6.51 12.98 -13.94
N PRO A 12 -6.01 13.94 -14.74
CA PRO A 12 -4.59 13.99 -15.07
C PRO A 12 -3.73 13.99 -13.81
N THR A 13 -2.62 13.27 -13.86
CA THR A 13 -1.69 13.09 -12.71
C THR A 13 -1.19 14.42 -12.14
N ALA A 14 -1.11 15.46 -12.98
CA ALA A 14 -0.76 16.82 -12.56
C ALA A 14 -1.73 17.41 -11.52
N ILE A 15 -3.01 16.98 -11.55
CA ILE A 15 -4.04 17.41 -10.60
C ILE A 15 -4.12 16.44 -9.42
N ARG A 16 -3.98 15.13 -9.67
CA ARG A 16 -4.07 14.10 -8.62
C ARG A 16 -2.98 14.23 -7.55
N ARG A 17 -1.72 14.46 -7.94
CA ARG A 17 -0.59 14.56 -6.99
C ARG A 17 -0.74 15.69 -5.95
N PRO A 18 -1.07 16.94 -6.33
CA PRO A 18 -1.36 17.98 -5.36
C PRO A 18 -2.54 17.65 -4.46
N MET A 19 -3.63 17.09 -5.01
CA MET A 19 -4.80 16.66 -4.23
C MET A 19 -4.45 15.57 -3.23
N TRP A 20 -3.62 14.60 -3.61
CA TRP A 20 -3.14 13.53 -2.72
C TRP A 20 -2.33 14.09 -1.56
N ARG A 21 -1.43 15.04 -1.82
CA ARG A 21 -0.67 15.74 -0.77
C ARG A 21 -1.59 16.50 0.19
N VAL A 22 -2.59 17.21 -0.33
CA VAL A 22 -3.58 17.92 0.49
C VAL A 22 -4.37 16.95 1.34
N TRP A 23 -4.79 15.81 0.77
CA TRP A 23 -5.53 14.77 1.48
C TRP A 23 -4.71 14.16 2.62
N HIS A 24 -3.47 13.78 2.38
CA HIS A 24 -2.57 13.27 3.42
C HIS A 24 -2.32 14.29 4.53
N ASN A 25 -2.08 15.55 4.18
CA ASN A 25 -1.92 16.61 5.17
C ASN A 25 -3.20 16.84 5.99
N LEU A 26 -4.37 16.66 5.38
CA LEU A 26 -5.65 16.73 6.09
C LEU A 26 -5.79 15.56 7.07
N ILE A 27 -5.47 14.34 6.65
CA ILE A 27 -5.47 13.16 7.54
C ILE A 27 -4.55 13.41 8.74
N ILE A 28 -3.31 13.88 8.50
CA ILE A 28 -2.35 14.19 9.59
C ILE A 28 -2.94 15.20 10.58
N LYS A 29 -3.61 16.23 10.08
CA LYS A 29 -4.22 17.27 10.95
C LYS A 29 -5.43 16.77 11.74
N LEU A 30 -6.23 15.88 11.16
CA LEU A 30 -7.43 15.32 11.81
C LEU A 30 -7.08 14.19 12.79
N ASP A 31 -6.03 13.46 12.53
CA ASP A 31 -5.57 12.32 13.34
C ASP A 31 -4.66 12.81 14.49
N LYS A 32 -5.25 13.48 15.48
CA LYS A 32 -4.52 14.03 16.64
C LYS A 32 -3.80 12.95 17.45
N ASN A 33 -4.36 11.75 17.53
CA ASN A 33 -3.79 10.63 18.26
C ASN A 33 -2.68 9.90 17.49
N LYS A 34 -2.49 10.22 16.22
CA LYS A 34 -1.48 9.61 15.34
C LYS A 34 -1.62 8.08 15.18
N ASP A 35 -2.83 7.53 15.35
CA ASP A 35 -3.10 6.08 15.31
C ASP A 35 -3.53 5.56 13.93
N ALA A 36 -3.86 6.44 12.98
CA ALA A 36 -4.18 6.07 11.61
C ALA A 36 -2.91 5.85 10.77
N VAL A 37 -2.10 4.87 11.13
CA VAL A 37 -0.81 4.57 10.45
C VAL A 37 -0.97 3.65 9.25
N PHE A 38 -2.10 2.99 9.10
CA PHE A 38 -2.44 2.17 7.93
C PHE A 38 -3.56 2.81 7.11
N MET A 39 -3.48 2.70 5.79
CA MET A 39 -4.47 3.24 4.86
C MET A 39 -4.89 2.24 3.78
N ASN A 40 -4.45 0.99 3.90
CA ASN A 40 -4.81 -0.09 2.98
C ASN A 40 -6.19 -0.70 3.29
N TYR A 41 -6.72 -1.48 2.35
CA TYR A 41 -8.03 -2.13 2.50
C TYR A 41 -7.99 -3.38 3.38
N GLY A 42 -6.81 -3.95 3.62
CA GLY A 42 -6.63 -5.14 4.44
C GLY A 42 -6.78 -6.46 3.67
N TYR A 43 -6.48 -7.54 4.37
CA TYR A 43 -6.60 -8.91 3.90
C TYR A 43 -7.16 -9.79 5.00
N GLN A 44 -8.04 -10.73 4.64
CA GLN A 44 -8.49 -11.81 5.51
C GLN A 44 -8.48 -13.13 4.73
N SER A 45 -7.82 -14.15 5.26
CA SER A 45 -7.84 -15.49 4.67
C SER A 45 -9.27 -16.03 4.62
N LEU A 46 -9.60 -16.71 3.51
CA LEU A 46 -10.87 -17.41 3.32
C LEU A 46 -10.76 -18.89 3.64
N ASN A 47 -9.55 -19.43 3.74
CA ASN A 47 -9.26 -20.85 3.84
C ASN A 47 -8.95 -21.32 5.27
N GLY A 48 -9.13 -20.42 6.27
CA GLY A 48 -8.82 -20.76 7.66
C GLY A 48 -7.33 -20.84 7.96
N ASP A 49 -6.48 -20.16 7.17
CA ASP A 49 -5.05 -20.04 7.49
C ASP A 49 -4.88 -19.51 8.92
N PRO A 50 -3.82 -19.91 9.63
CA PRO A 50 -3.54 -19.38 10.95
C PRO A 50 -3.51 -17.86 10.95
N ALA A 51 -4.13 -17.24 11.94
CA ALA A 51 -4.06 -15.81 12.10
C ALA A 51 -2.60 -15.40 12.36
N VAL A 52 -2.20 -14.25 11.81
CA VAL A 52 -0.90 -13.66 12.12
C VAL A 52 -0.83 -13.39 13.62
N GLU A 53 0.22 -13.86 14.28
CA GLU A 53 0.48 -13.55 15.68
C GLU A 53 0.95 -12.11 15.79
N LEU A 54 0.24 -11.31 16.58
CA LEU A 54 0.48 -9.89 16.72
C LEU A 54 0.67 -9.50 18.18
N GLU A 55 1.47 -8.49 18.41
CA GLU A 55 1.54 -7.81 19.70
C GLU A 55 0.22 -7.06 19.95
N ASN A 56 -0.19 -6.90 21.22
CA ASN A 56 -1.48 -6.34 21.59
C ASN A 56 -1.77 -4.96 20.95
N HIS A 57 -0.75 -4.13 20.78
CA HIS A 57 -0.92 -2.80 20.20
C HIS A 57 -1.15 -2.81 18.67
N ASP A 58 -0.82 -3.91 18.00
CA ASP A 58 -1.03 -4.09 16.56
C ASP A 58 -2.42 -4.66 16.24
N GLU A 59 -3.09 -5.29 17.22
CA GLU A 59 -4.38 -5.97 17.04
C GLU A 59 -5.46 -5.08 16.41
N ALA A 60 -5.49 -3.81 16.79
CA ALA A 60 -6.44 -2.85 16.22
C ALA A 60 -6.27 -2.67 14.69
N ASN A 61 -5.12 -3.00 14.13
CA ASN A 61 -4.81 -2.89 12.72
C ASN A 61 -4.64 -4.24 12.02
N ARG A 62 -5.09 -5.33 12.66
CA ARG A 62 -4.90 -6.72 12.22
C ARG A 62 -5.10 -6.91 10.73
N TYR A 63 -6.24 -6.52 10.17
CA TYR A 63 -6.54 -6.76 8.77
C TYR A 63 -5.62 -5.97 7.83
N CYS A 64 -5.23 -4.75 8.21
CA CYS A 64 -4.27 -3.96 7.47
C CYS A 64 -2.88 -4.60 7.47
N ILE A 65 -2.47 -5.13 8.62
CA ILE A 65 -1.22 -5.85 8.81
C ILE A 65 -1.21 -7.16 8.02
N GLN A 66 -2.31 -7.92 8.04
CA GLN A 66 -2.45 -9.17 7.29
C GLN A 66 -2.25 -8.98 5.79
N LEU A 67 -2.57 -7.80 5.23
CA LEU A 67 -2.27 -7.53 3.83
C LEU A 67 -0.75 -7.42 3.60
N TYR A 68 -0.04 -6.69 4.45
CA TYR A 68 1.41 -6.59 4.33
C TYR A 68 2.10 -7.93 4.56
N ASP A 69 1.64 -8.70 5.54
CA ASP A 69 2.10 -10.07 5.78
C ASP A 69 1.94 -10.93 4.52
N TYR A 70 0.73 -10.94 3.97
CA TYR A 70 0.41 -11.70 2.76
C TYR A 70 1.32 -11.32 1.58
N VAL A 71 1.59 -10.02 1.41
CA VAL A 71 2.38 -9.50 0.29
C VAL A 71 3.84 -9.94 0.36
N VAL A 72 4.43 -10.05 1.55
CA VAL A 72 5.87 -10.34 1.68
C VAL A 72 6.18 -11.76 2.13
N ARG A 73 5.24 -12.52 2.69
CA ARG A 73 5.50 -13.83 3.31
C ARG A 73 6.04 -14.91 2.36
N SER A 74 5.88 -14.73 1.05
CA SER A 74 6.38 -15.68 0.04
C SER A 74 7.82 -15.45 -0.37
N VAL A 75 8.45 -14.37 0.13
CA VAL A 75 9.85 -14.03 -0.15
C VAL A 75 10.65 -13.96 1.15
N GLU A 76 11.95 -14.20 1.05
CA GLU A 76 12.84 -14.06 2.20
C GLU A 76 13.14 -12.58 2.43
N VAL A 77 12.67 -12.04 3.57
CA VAL A 77 12.88 -10.65 3.99
C VAL A 77 13.95 -10.53 5.07
N ALA A 78 14.12 -11.57 5.90
CA ALA A 78 15.09 -11.57 6.99
C ALA A 78 16.51 -11.32 6.49
N ASN A 79 17.23 -10.41 7.13
CA ASN A 79 18.60 -10.03 6.77
C ASN A 79 18.78 -9.43 5.36
N LYS A 80 17.71 -8.95 4.71
CA LYS A 80 17.73 -8.33 3.39
C LYS A 80 17.65 -6.81 3.47
N ASP A 81 18.19 -6.14 2.46
CA ASP A 81 17.99 -4.70 2.25
C ASP A 81 16.65 -4.49 1.52
N VAL A 82 15.68 -3.87 2.18
CA VAL A 82 14.30 -3.72 1.69
C VAL A 82 13.98 -2.27 1.38
N LEU A 83 13.30 -2.03 0.25
CA LEU A 83 12.71 -0.73 -0.09
C LEU A 83 11.18 -0.87 -0.18
N GLU A 84 10.44 0.00 0.49
CA GLU A 84 9.02 0.21 0.22
C GLU A 84 8.83 1.53 -0.54
N VAL A 85 8.13 1.50 -1.67
CA VAL A 85 7.80 2.68 -2.46
C VAL A 85 6.33 3.04 -2.28
N GLY A 86 6.05 4.26 -1.82
CA GLY A 86 4.70 4.70 -1.48
C GLY A 86 4.27 4.24 -0.09
N SER A 87 5.14 4.38 0.90
CA SER A 87 4.96 3.86 2.26
C SER A 87 3.83 4.53 3.06
N GLY A 88 3.29 5.65 2.58
CA GLY A 88 2.27 6.38 3.29
C GLY A 88 2.69 6.70 4.72
N ARG A 89 1.85 6.36 5.70
CA ARG A 89 2.11 6.67 7.12
C ARG A 89 2.97 5.64 7.85
N GLY A 90 3.58 4.71 7.12
CA GLY A 90 4.65 3.84 7.61
C GLY A 90 4.21 2.63 8.44
N GLY A 91 2.90 2.35 8.55
CA GLY A 91 2.42 1.20 9.32
C GLY A 91 2.97 -0.13 8.80
N GLY A 92 2.94 -0.33 7.46
CA GLY A 92 3.51 -1.52 6.81
C GLY A 92 5.00 -1.64 7.01
N ALA A 93 5.74 -0.53 6.82
CA ALA A 93 7.18 -0.46 7.04
C ALA A 93 7.56 -0.85 8.48
N SER A 94 6.86 -0.28 9.46
CA SER A 94 7.04 -0.61 10.87
C SER A 94 6.76 -2.08 11.16
N TYR A 95 5.65 -2.62 10.63
CA TYR A 95 5.28 -4.02 10.79
C TYR A 95 6.36 -4.95 10.22
N ILE A 96 6.73 -4.78 8.93
CA ILE A 96 7.70 -5.66 8.28
C ILE A 96 9.05 -5.59 9.00
N THR A 97 9.50 -4.40 9.40
CA THR A 97 10.77 -4.27 10.11
C THR A 97 10.76 -5.00 11.45
N ARG A 98 9.69 -4.89 12.22
CA ARG A 98 9.60 -5.53 13.56
C ARG A 98 9.45 -7.04 13.50
N TYR A 99 8.67 -7.55 12.54
CA TYR A 99 8.30 -8.98 12.51
C TYR A 99 9.18 -9.81 11.58
N PHE A 100 9.63 -9.26 10.44
CA PHE A 100 10.45 -9.98 9.45
C PHE A 100 11.95 -9.74 9.59
N LYS A 101 12.38 -8.76 10.43
CA LYS A 101 13.79 -8.50 10.77
C LYS A 101 14.70 -8.36 9.54
N PRO A 102 14.39 -7.46 8.59
CA PRO A 102 15.31 -7.16 7.50
C PRO A 102 16.64 -6.59 8.05
N LYS A 103 17.71 -6.64 7.26
CA LYS A 103 18.98 -5.96 7.57
C LYS A 103 18.79 -4.44 7.59
N SER A 104 18.06 -3.91 6.62
CA SER A 104 17.64 -2.52 6.55
C SER A 104 16.27 -2.40 5.87
N TYR A 105 15.46 -1.42 6.28
CA TYR A 105 14.21 -1.09 5.65
C TYR A 105 14.16 0.40 5.33
N THR A 106 14.14 0.73 4.05
CA THR A 106 13.96 2.11 3.58
C THR A 106 12.54 2.28 3.06
N ALA A 107 11.79 3.19 3.66
CA ALA A 107 10.41 3.48 3.29
C ALA A 107 10.35 4.85 2.59
N MET A 108 9.95 4.87 1.32
CA MET A 108 9.93 6.08 0.51
C MET A 108 8.51 6.55 0.23
N ASP A 109 8.26 7.86 0.41
CA ASP A 109 7.01 8.51 0.00
C ASP A 109 7.28 9.84 -0.68
N ILE A 110 6.37 10.26 -1.57
CA ILE A 110 6.49 11.55 -2.29
C ILE A 110 6.25 12.75 -1.38
N SER A 111 5.58 12.58 -0.26
CA SER A 111 5.21 13.65 0.66
C SER A 111 6.25 13.83 1.76
N SER A 112 7.04 14.91 1.68
CA SER A 112 7.99 15.27 2.75
C SER A 112 7.31 15.47 4.12
N GLY A 113 6.04 15.91 4.14
CA GLY A 113 5.24 16.03 5.36
C GLY A 113 4.94 14.68 6.00
N VAL A 114 4.61 13.67 5.18
CA VAL A 114 4.40 12.30 5.63
C VAL A 114 5.71 11.70 6.13
N VAL A 115 6.80 11.86 5.40
CA VAL A 115 8.14 11.39 5.81
C VAL A 115 8.54 12.00 7.16
N LYS A 116 8.34 13.31 7.35
CA LYS A 116 8.59 13.98 8.63
C LYS A 116 7.74 13.39 9.76
N PHE A 117 6.46 13.14 9.50
CA PHE A 117 5.59 12.45 10.45
C PHE A 117 6.15 11.08 10.81
N CYS A 118 6.45 10.24 9.81
CA CYS A 118 6.94 8.87 10.01
C CYS A 118 8.24 8.83 10.81
N ASN A 119 9.22 9.66 10.47
CA ASN A 119 10.50 9.77 11.22
C ASN A 119 10.32 10.24 12.68
N SER A 120 9.23 10.96 12.98
CA SER A 120 8.93 11.39 14.36
C SER A 120 8.10 10.38 15.15
N TYR A 121 7.40 9.49 14.45
CA TYR A 121 6.44 8.57 15.05
C TYR A 121 7.00 7.14 15.20
N HIS A 122 7.61 6.63 14.15
CA HIS A 122 8.14 5.27 14.14
C HIS A 122 9.60 5.27 14.63
N ASN A 123 9.81 4.70 15.83
CA ASN A 123 11.15 4.50 16.37
C ASN A 123 11.46 2.99 16.35
N VAL A 124 11.83 2.49 15.16
CA VAL A 124 12.14 1.08 14.92
C VAL A 124 13.55 0.99 14.37
N GLU A 125 14.39 0.20 15.01
CA GLU A 125 15.78 -0.03 14.59
C GLU A 125 15.81 -0.63 13.16
N GLY A 126 16.70 -0.12 12.32
CA GLY A 126 16.82 -0.55 10.92
C GLY A 126 15.79 0.05 9.96
N LEU A 127 14.82 0.86 10.44
CA LEU A 127 13.81 1.53 9.63
C LEU A 127 14.14 3.00 9.42
N GLN A 128 14.13 3.46 8.16
CA GLN A 128 14.26 4.87 7.81
C GLN A 128 13.21 5.30 6.80
N PHE A 129 12.81 6.58 6.87
CA PHE A 129 11.87 7.17 5.91
C PHE A 129 12.54 8.26 5.11
N VAL A 130 12.35 8.24 3.78
CA VAL A 130 12.95 9.19 2.84
C VAL A 130 11.90 9.76 1.89
N ALA A 131 12.09 11.00 1.46
CA ALA A 131 11.24 11.61 0.44
C ALA A 131 11.78 11.28 -0.95
N GLY A 132 10.89 10.86 -1.86
CA GLY A 132 11.29 10.53 -3.22
C GLY A 132 10.10 10.35 -4.16
N VAL A 133 10.39 10.37 -5.45
CA VAL A 133 9.42 10.16 -6.52
C VAL A 133 9.61 8.76 -7.08
N ALA A 134 8.54 7.97 -7.18
CA ALA A 134 8.61 6.56 -7.58
C ALA A 134 9.22 6.33 -8.97
N GLU A 135 9.05 7.30 -9.89
CA GLU A 135 9.58 7.23 -11.24
C GLU A 135 11.01 7.75 -11.38
N GLU A 136 11.61 8.28 -10.29
CA GLU A 136 12.98 8.80 -10.22
C GLU A 136 13.49 8.67 -8.77
N PRO A 137 13.53 7.44 -8.22
CA PRO A 137 13.95 7.22 -6.84
C PRO A 137 15.46 7.51 -6.69
N PRO A 138 15.86 8.16 -5.56
CA PRO A 138 17.25 8.60 -5.38
C PRO A 138 18.17 7.48 -4.87
N PHE A 139 18.07 6.30 -5.48
CA PHE A 139 18.88 5.13 -5.09
C PHE A 139 19.71 4.63 -6.26
N ALA A 140 20.88 4.07 -5.95
CA ALA A 140 21.76 3.46 -6.93
C ALA A 140 21.15 2.16 -7.51
N ASP A 141 21.71 1.71 -8.61
CA ASP A 141 21.41 0.40 -9.17
C ASP A 141 21.75 -0.70 -8.16
N GLU A 142 21.00 -1.79 -8.19
CA GLU A 142 21.27 -3.00 -7.41
C GLU A 142 21.49 -2.75 -5.90
N SER A 143 20.68 -1.84 -5.34
CA SER A 143 20.77 -1.42 -3.93
C SER A 143 19.94 -2.28 -2.98
N PHE A 144 18.91 -2.98 -3.50
CA PHE A 144 17.94 -3.69 -2.66
C PHE A 144 17.77 -5.14 -3.08
N ASP A 145 17.45 -5.99 -2.10
CA ASP A 145 17.12 -7.39 -2.31
C ASP A 145 15.61 -7.58 -2.52
N VAL A 146 14.80 -6.74 -1.85
CA VAL A 146 13.33 -6.78 -1.94
C VAL A 146 12.80 -5.36 -2.12
N VAL A 147 11.89 -5.19 -3.06
CA VAL A 147 11.08 -3.98 -3.20
C VAL A 147 9.62 -4.32 -2.92
N VAL A 148 8.96 -3.49 -2.11
CA VAL A 148 7.55 -3.63 -1.73
C VAL A 148 6.75 -2.44 -2.24
N ASN A 149 5.56 -2.69 -2.78
CA ASN A 149 4.63 -1.63 -3.17
C ASN A 149 3.20 -2.09 -2.92
N VAL A 150 2.49 -1.38 -2.04
CA VAL A 150 1.11 -1.69 -1.65
C VAL A 150 0.22 -0.47 -1.89
N GLU A 151 -0.81 -0.63 -2.73
CA GLU A 151 -1.87 0.37 -2.98
C GLU A 151 -1.41 1.78 -3.39
N SER A 152 -0.26 1.91 -4.05
CA SER A 152 0.26 3.23 -4.38
C SER A 152 0.55 3.46 -5.86
N ALA A 153 0.85 2.40 -6.63
CA ALA A 153 1.30 2.53 -8.02
C ALA A 153 0.27 3.19 -8.96
N ARG A 154 -1.02 3.01 -8.70
CA ARG A 154 -2.10 3.70 -9.44
C ARG A 154 -2.04 5.23 -9.37
N CYS A 155 -1.31 5.78 -8.39
CA CYS A 155 -1.15 7.23 -8.22
C CYS A 155 0.05 7.80 -8.99
N TYR A 156 0.88 6.95 -9.59
CA TYR A 156 2.10 7.34 -10.27
C TYR A 156 1.80 7.93 -11.67
N LYS A 157 2.70 8.78 -12.15
CA LYS A 157 2.56 9.40 -13.47
C LYS A 157 2.79 8.38 -14.59
N SER A 158 3.74 7.47 -14.35
CA SER A 158 4.08 6.39 -15.27
C SER A 158 4.40 5.12 -14.49
N ILE A 159 3.46 4.18 -14.50
CA ILE A 159 3.67 2.88 -13.86
C ILE A 159 4.80 2.09 -14.53
N ARG A 160 4.95 2.22 -15.84
CA ARG A 160 6.05 1.58 -16.60
C ARG A 160 7.41 2.09 -16.15
N LYS A 161 7.55 3.42 -15.98
CA LYS A 161 8.81 4.00 -15.50
C LYS A 161 9.11 3.54 -14.10
N PHE A 162 8.09 3.47 -13.23
CA PHE A 162 8.23 2.92 -11.89
C PHE A 162 8.71 1.46 -11.91
N PHE A 163 8.10 0.59 -12.72
CA PHE A 163 8.54 -0.81 -12.81
C PHE A 163 9.97 -0.95 -13.36
N ALA A 164 10.37 -0.12 -14.32
CA ALA A 164 11.75 -0.08 -14.80
C ALA A 164 12.74 0.34 -13.70
N GLU A 165 12.37 1.34 -12.87
CA GLU A 165 13.17 1.77 -11.73
C GLU A 165 13.26 0.66 -10.65
N VAL A 166 12.17 -0.06 -10.40
CA VAL A 166 12.20 -1.24 -9.50
C VAL A 166 13.22 -2.26 -9.99
N ASN A 167 13.17 -2.62 -11.28
CA ASN A 167 14.15 -3.56 -11.86
C ASN A 167 15.59 -3.03 -11.75
N ARG A 168 15.81 -1.74 -11.98
CA ARG A 168 17.13 -1.11 -11.84
C ARG A 168 17.66 -1.24 -10.41
N MET A 169 16.83 -0.93 -9.43
CA MET A 169 17.23 -0.90 -8.00
C MET A 169 17.38 -2.28 -7.37
N LEU A 170 16.71 -3.30 -7.89
CA LEU A 170 16.86 -4.66 -7.40
C LEU A 170 18.22 -5.23 -7.78
N ARG A 171 18.82 -5.99 -6.86
CA ARG A 171 19.96 -6.87 -7.16
C ARG A 171 19.52 -8.03 -8.04
N PRO A 172 20.41 -8.65 -8.86
CA PRO A 172 20.09 -9.90 -9.53
C PRO A 172 19.54 -10.94 -8.55
N GLY A 173 18.43 -11.60 -8.92
CA GLY A 173 17.70 -12.52 -8.06
C GLY A 173 16.81 -11.88 -7.00
N GLY A 174 16.83 -10.55 -6.86
CA GLY A 174 15.97 -9.81 -5.92
C GLY A 174 14.50 -9.82 -6.34
N HIS A 175 13.60 -9.57 -5.39
CA HIS A 175 12.15 -9.72 -5.55
C HIS A 175 11.40 -8.38 -5.48
N PHE A 176 10.36 -8.27 -6.29
CA PHE A 176 9.36 -7.20 -6.22
C PHE A 176 8.01 -7.77 -5.77
N CYS A 177 7.55 -7.35 -4.60
CA CYS A 177 6.24 -7.69 -4.04
C CYS A 177 5.28 -6.52 -4.32
N PHE A 178 4.36 -6.73 -5.24
CA PHE A 178 3.43 -5.70 -5.72
C PHE A 178 2.00 -6.10 -5.45
N ALA A 179 1.24 -5.23 -4.76
CA ALA A 179 -0.18 -5.45 -4.51
C ALA A 179 -0.96 -4.14 -4.71
N ASP A 180 -1.90 -4.15 -5.64
CA ASP A 180 -2.75 -2.97 -5.90
C ASP A 180 -4.12 -3.40 -6.45
N MET A 181 -5.06 -2.45 -6.39
CA MET A 181 -6.34 -2.60 -7.05
C MET A 181 -6.21 -2.27 -8.54
N ILE A 182 -6.78 -3.10 -9.36
CA ILE A 182 -6.75 -3.00 -10.83
C ILE A 182 -8.20 -3.02 -11.32
N LYS A 183 -8.53 -2.18 -12.29
CA LYS A 183 -9.86 -2.19 -12.89
C LYS A 183 -10.04 -3.49 -13.68
N LYS A 184 -11.23 -4.08 -13.59
CA LYS A 184 -11.55 -5.31 -14.31
C LYS A 184 -11.21 -5.19 -15.79
N GLY A 185 -10.46 -6.16 -16.29
CA GLY A 185 -9.99 -6.21 -17.67
C GLY A 185 -8.68 -5.46 -17.95
N GLU A 186 -8.11 -4.75 -16.97
CA GLU A 186 -6.83 -4.04 -17.11
C GLU A 186 -5.62 -4.87 -16.61
N VAL A 187 -5.84 -6.02 -15.98
CA VAL A 187 -4.77 -6.85 -15.40
C VAL A 187 -3.75 -7.29 -16.46
N GLU A 188 -4.21 -7.63 -17.67
CA GLU A 188 -3.30 -8.01 -18.76
C GLU A 188 -2.35 -6.86 -19.17
N SER A 189 -2.84 -5.62 -19.15
CA SER A 189 -2.00 -4.44 -19.39
C SER A 189 -0.94 -4.27 -18.31
N ILE A 190 -1.32 -4.45 -17.05
CA ILE A 190 -0.38 -4.39 -15.91
C ILE A 190 0.65 -5.52 -16.01
N ARG A 191 0.22 -6.76 -16.31
CA ARG A 191 1.12 -7.91 -16.51
C ARG A 191 2.13 -7.63 -17.62
N LYS A 192 1.67 -7.09 -18.76
CA LYS A 192 2.55 -6.68 -19.85
C LYS A 192 3.56 -5.62 -19.43
N ASP A 193 3.12 -4.63 -18.66
CA ASP A 193 4.00 -3.56 -18.16
C ASP A 193 5.03 -4.09 -17.17
N LEU A 194 4.64 -5.01 -16.27
CA LEU A 194 5.55 -5.71 -15.36
C LEU A 194 6.61 -6.51 -16.10
N LEU A 195 6.22 -7.33 -17.07
CA LEU A 195 7.14 -8.12 -17.88
C LEU A 195 8.08 -7.25 -18.75
N SER A 196 7.59 -6.12 -19.25
CA SER A 196 8.39 -5.19 -20.05
C SER A 196 9.50 -4.49 -19.27
N SER A 197 9.47 -4.53 -17.93
CA SER A 197 10.54 -4.01 -17.08
C SER A 197 11.79 -4.89 -17.03
N GLY A 198 11.73 -6.12 -17.57
CA GLY A 198 12.83 -7.11 -17.56
C GLY A 198 12.75 -8.12 -16.40
N MET A 199 11.77 -7.97 -15.50
CA MET A 199 11.52 -8.94 -14.43
C MET A 199 10.70 -10.13 -14.94
N GLU A 200 10.75 -11.25 -14.21
CA GLU A 200 9.86 -12.40 -14.43
C GLU A 200 8.81 -12.50 -13.33
N ILE A 201 7.57 -12.86 -13.65
CA ILE A 201 6.51 -13.11 -12.68
C ILE A 201 6.73 -14.50 -12.09
N VAL A 202 6.96 -14.56 -10.78
CA VAL A 202 7.12 -15.80 -10.01
C VAL A 202 5.74 -16.32 -9.57
N SER A 203 4.89 -15.42 -9.11
CA SER A 203 3.50 -15.74 -8.76
C SER A 203 2.59 -14.53 -8.96
N GLU A 204 1.34 -14.82 -9.23
CA GLU A 204 0.27 -13.83 -9.29
C GLU A 204 -1.02 -14.42 -8.71
N THR A 205 -1.77 -13.63 -7.97
CA THR A 205 -2.99 -14.09 -7.30
C THR A 205 -4.00 -12.95 -7.21
N GLU A 206 -5.23 -13.23 -7.60
CA GLU A 206 -6.35 -12.36 -7.33
C GLU A 206 -6.85 -12.57 -5.90
N ILE A 207 -6.84 -11.52 -5.09
CA ILE A 207 -7.23 -11.54 -3.67
C ILE A 207 -8.42 -10.63 -3.36
N THR A 208 -9.22 -10.29 -4.36
CA THR A 208 -10.39 -9.40 -4.20
C THR A 208 -11.34 -9.88 -3.11
N LYS A 209 -11.67 -11.17 -3.09
CA LYS A 209 -12.57 -11.74 -2.07
C LYS A 209 -12.00 -11.65 -0.65
N ASN A 210 -10.69 -11.80 -0.51
CA ASN A 210 -9.98 -11.65 0.75
C ASN A 210 -10.02 -10.20 1.26
N VAL A 211 -9.86 -9.24 0.35
CA VAL A 211 -9.97 -7.80 0.66
C VAL A 211 -11.40 -7.44 1.06
N VAL A 212 -12.42 -7.91 0.31
CA VAL A 212 -13.83 -7.70 0.68
C VAL A 212 -14.11 -8.28 2.07
N LYS A 213 -13.64 -9.49 2.35
CA LYS A 213 -13.80 -10.11 3.66
C LYS A 213 -13.14 -9.32 4.77
N ALA A 214 -11.95 -8.77 4.53
CA ALA A 214 -11.27 -7.88 5.49
C ALA A 214 -12.06 -6.60 5.76
N LEU A 215 -12.61 -5.98 4.71
CA LEU A 215 -13.46 -4.79 4.82
C LEU A 215 -14.73 -5.08 5.62
N ASP A 216 -15.35 -6.26 5.45
CA ASP A 216 -16.50 -6.68 6.23
C ASP A 216 -16.15 -6.86 7.72
N CYS A 217 -15.03 -7.52 8.00
CA CYS A 217 -14.60 -7.78 9.38
C CYS A 217 -14.14 -6.50 10.12
N ASP A 218 -13.61 -5.51 9.39
CA ASP A 218 -13.04 -4.29 9.93
C ASP A 218 -14.00 -3.08 9.85
N HIS A 219 -15.23 -3.31 9.42
CA HIS A 219 -16.21 -2.25 9.12
C HIS A 219 -16.46 -1.32 10.32
N GLU A 220 -16.83 -1.89 11.46
CA GLU A 220 -17.19 -1.12 12.65
C GLU A 220 -16.03 -0.25 13.15
N ARG A 221 -14.82 -0.77 13.17
CA ARG A 221 -13.63 -0.02 13.55
C ARG A 221 -13.37 1.15 12.60
N ARG A 222 -13.44 0.91 11.29
CA ARG A 222 -13.22 1.95 10.25
C ARG A 222 -14.27 3.05 10.35
N GLU A 223 -15.53 2.68 10.46
CA GLU A 223 -16.63 3.63 10.58
C GLU A 223 -16.50 4.47 11.87
N SER A 224 -16.30 3.82 13.01
CA SER A 224 -16.11 4.47 14.29
C SER A 224 -14.92 5.45 14.27
N ALA A 225 -13.78 5.04 13.72
CA ALA A 225 -12.60 5.90 13.60
C ALA A 225 -12.88 7.16 12.76
N ILE A 226 -13.64 7.03 11.68
CA ILE A 226 -14.00 8.15 10.80
C ILE A 226 -15.05 9.06 11.49
N VAL A 227 -16.09 8.48 12.05
CA VAL A 227 -17.17 9.26 12.71
C VAL A 227 -16.63 10.07 13.89
N ASN A 228 -15.69 9.51 14.65
CA ASN A 228 -15.13 10.17 15.82
C ASN A 228 -14.08 11.25 15.52
N LYS A 229 -13.37 11.13 14.37
CA LYS A 229 -12.23 12.01 14.06
C LYS A 229 -12.52 13.01 12.96
N VAL A 230 -13.48 12.71 12.07
CA VAL A 230 -13.70 13.48 10.84
C VAL A 230 -14.94 14.38 10.98
N PRO A 231 -14.83 15.68 10.65
CA PRO A 231 -15.98 16.58 10.59
C PRO A 231 -17.10 16.05 9.68
N GLY A 232 -18.36 16.24 10.09
CA GLY A 232 -19.53 15.64 9.44
C GLY A 232 -19.58 15.81 7.92
N PHE A 233 -19.22 16.99 7.40
CA PHE A 233 -19.25 17.29 5.96
C PHE A 233 -18.17 16.53 5.14
N LEU A 234 -17.13 15.98 5.78
CA LEU A 234 -16.08 15.18 5.16
C LEU A 234 -16.29 13.67 5.33
N ARG A 235 -17.12 13.22 6.28
CA ARG A 235 -17.28 11.80 6.63
C ARG A 235 -17.57 10.92 5.43
N LYS A 236 -18.48 11.34 4.56
CA LYS A 236 -18.83 10.59 3.35
C LYS A 236 -17.61 10.34 2.46
N SER A 237 -16.75 11.34 2.26
CA SER A 237 -15.53 11.22 1.45
C SER A 237 -14.52 10.27 2.10
N PHE A 238 -14.38 10.32 3.43
CA PHE A 238 -13.48 9.43 4.17
C PHE A 238 -13.98 7.99 4.16
N LEU A 239 -15.29 7.75 4.34
CA LEU A 239 -15.91 6.42 4.24
C LEU A 239 -15.71 5.81 2.84
N GLN A 240 -15.87 6.63 1.79
CA GLN A 240 -15.57 6.21 0.42
C GLN A 240 -14.09 5.82 0.25
N PHE A 241 -13.19 6.65 0.74
CA PHE A 241 -11.75 6.39 0.65
C PHE A 241 -11.34 5.12 1.41
N ALA A 242 -11.90 4.91 2.60
CA ALA A 242 -11.63 3.76 3.46
C ALA A 242 -12.29 2.46 2.97
N GLY A 243 -13.11 2.49 1.92
CA GLY A 243 -13.84 1.31 1.45
C GLY A 243 -14.86 0.79 2.47
N ALA A 244 -15.46 1.69 3.26
CA ALA A 244 -16.46 1.29 4.24
C ALA A 244 -17.65 0.60 3.56
N LYS A 245 -18.27 -0.37 4.22
CA LYS A 245 -19.40 -1.13 3.68
C LYS A 245 -20.52 -0.20 3.21
N GLY A 246 -21.06 -0.47 2.02
CA GLY A 246 -22.05 0.39 1.36
C GLY A 246 -21.45 1.62 0.66
N SER A 247 -20.13 1.82 0.68
CA SER A 247 -19.46 2.82 -0.14
C SER A 247 -19.29 2.34 -1.58
N GLU A 248 -19.18 3.25 -2.55
CA GLU A 248 -18.94 2.86 -3.95
C GLU A 248 -17.62 2.08 -4.11
N ARG A 249 -16.63 2.39 -3.29
CA ARG A 249 -15.36 1.66 -3.29
C ARG A 249 -15.56 0.21 -2.86
N TYR A 250 -16.30 -0.01 -1.76
CA TYR A 250 -16.66 -1.35 -1.32
C TYR A 250 -17.46 -2.09 -2.40
N GLU A 251 -18.50 -1.46 -2.94
CA GLU A 251 -19.34 -2.06 -3.99
C GLU A 251 -18.56 -2.35 -5.28
N SER A 252 -17.54 -1.56 -5.59
CA SER A 252 -16.69 -1.83 -6.75
C SER A 252 -15.87 -3.11 -6.61
N PHE A 253 -15.41 -3.43 -5.39
CA PHE A 253 -14.77 -4.72 -5.10
C PHE A 253 -15.79 -5.86 -5.02
N ALA A 254 -16.88 -5.68 -4.27
CA ALA A 254 -17.91 -6.70 -4.07
C ALA A 254 -18.57 -7.13 -5.40
N SER A 255 -18.74 -6.20 -6.35
CA SER A 255 -19.26 -6.49 -7.69
C SER A 255 -18.21 -6.97 -8.70
N GLY A 256 -16.92 -7.01 -8.33
CA GLY A 256 -15.83 -7.36 -9.23
C GLY A 256 -15.54 -6.33 -10.32
N LYS A 257 -16.00 -5.07 -10.21
CA LYS A 257 -15.61 -3.97 -11.11
C LYS A 257 -14.15 -3.56 -10.89
N MET A 258 -13.68 -3.66 -9.65
CA MET A 258 -12.29 -3.54 -9.26
C MET A 258 -11.83 -4.90 -8.72
N GLU A 259 -10.68 -5.33 -9.17
CA GLU A 259 -10.01 -6.54 -8.73
C GLU A 259 -8.79 -6.13 -7.89
N TYR A 260 -8.42 -6.94 -6.91
CA TYR A 260 -7.22 -6.73 -6.13
C TYR A 260 -6.23 -7.86 -6.43
N TRP A 261 -5.07 -7.48 -6.94
CA TRP A 261 -4.06 -8.43 -7.40
C TRP A 261 -2.78 -8.31 -6.60
N HIS A 262 -2.17 -9.44 -6.33
CA HIS A 262 -0.83 -9.56 -5.77
C HIS A 262 0.08 -10.25 -6.78
N PHE A 263 1.23 -9.67 -7.02
CA PHE A 263 2.28 -10.19 -7.87
C PHE A 263 3.59 -10.28 -7.10
N VAL A 264 4.31 -11.36 -7.29
CA VAL A 264 5.71 -11.50 -6.89
C VAL A 264 6.52 -11.65 -8.17
N LEU A 265 7.48 -10.77 -8.34
CA LEU A 265 8.39 -10.79 -9.49
C LEU A 265 9.82 -10.96 -9.01
N ARG A 266 10.69 -11.44 -9.89
CA ARG A 266 12.12 -11.59 -9.65
C ARG A 266 12.91 -10.91 -10.75
N LYS A 267 13.98 -10.16 -10.38
CA LYS A 267 14.99 -9.69 -11.33
C LYS A 267 15.84 -10.87 -11.79
N LYS A 268 16.03 -10.98 -13.10
CA LYS A 268 16.90 -11.99 -13.72
C LYS A 268 18.36 -11.76 -13.42
#